data_b187686b2da3aec2ecd363ffda2462bc
#
_entry.id   b187686b2da3aec2ecd363ffda2462bc
#
_cell.length_a   1.000
_cell.length_b   1.000
_cell.length_c   1.000
_cell.angle_alpha   90.00
_cell.angle_beta   90.00
_cell.angle_gamma   90.00
#
_symmetry.space_group_name_H-M   'P 1'
#
loop_
_entity.id
_entity.type
_entity.pdbx_description
1 polymer ?
#
loop_
_entity_poly.entity_id
_entity_poly.type
_entity_poly.pdbx_seq_one_letter_code
_entity_poly.pdbx_strand_id
1 'polypeptide(L)'
;MKLIPSPRQDEALTSLSVVFADACNTVVPFAQEHRCWNRVALHHLVYYVVRERFPDLGSQMACNAIHRVASAYKTLKAKQGIPKDKAVPAISFGRTAVHFDHRTYSLRDGAISLFTLVGRELVPFVCGKHQANLMASGKPKEAELICRKGQWYFNLVLDIPDVTPVAEGGVLGVDVGENNLAATSSGKVFGGGKLRFERDRYLAHRRRLQSNGSRAAKRKLRAISGRERRHVEHVNHEVSKAIVLEAHRLHMREIRMEDLTHIRDRIRARKRVRARLHRWAFRQLQDFVAYKAEALGISVVYVNPAYTSQTCSVCGAIGKRDKHRFSCSCGNRRHADVNASVNIAGFAEPIGPARAAVSQPEFAHQGLSLV
;
A
#
# COMPACT_ATOMS: atom_id res chain seq x y z
N MET A 1 -5.81 -2.83 13.35
CA MET A 1 -5.93 -3.55 14.63
C MET A 1 -6.58 -4.91 14.37
N LYS A 2 -6.15 -5.97 15.07
CA LYS A 2 -6.78 -7.29 14.99
C LYS A 2 -7.82 -7.37 16.09
N LEU A 3 -9.08 -7.70 15.76
CA LEU A 3 -10.15 -7.88 16.74
C LEU A 3 -10.15 -9.30 17.29
N ILE A 4 -10.60 -9.44 18.55
CA ILE A 4 -10.76 -10.71 19.26
C ILE A 4 -12.22 -10.81 19.74
N PRO A 5 -13.17 -11.02 18.82
CA PRO A 5 -14.58 -11.12 19.19
C PRO A 5 -14.88 -12.45 19.88
N SER A 6 -15.82 -12.44 20.81
CA SER A 6 -16.49 -13.65 21.30
C SER A 6 -17.34 -14.29 20.19
N PRO A 7 -17.79 -15.55 20.32
CA PRO A 7 -18.67 -16.17 19.31
C PRO A 7 -19.93 -15.35 18.99
N ARG A 8 -20.59 -14.79 20.01
CA ARG A 8 -21.76 -13.90 19.84
C ARG A 8 -21.40 -12.63 19.08
N GLN A 9 -20.24 -12.02 19.40
CA GLN A 9 -19.78 -10.82 18.69
C GLN A 9 -19.37 -11.11 17.25
N ASP A 10 -18.76 -12.27 16.98
CA ASP A 10 -18.43 -12.72 15.62
C ASP A 10 -19.70 -12.87 14.76
N GLU A 11 -20.77 -13.44 15.32
CA GLU A 11 -22.09 -13.50 14.69
C GLU A 11 -22.66 -12.11 14.40
N ALA A 12 -22.60 -11.19 15.37
CA ALA A 12 -23.10 -9.82 15.21
C ALA A 12 -22.32 -9.05 14.12
N LEU A 13 -20.99 -9.17 14.07
CA LEU A 13 -20.15 -8.57 13.03
C LEU A 13 -20.39 -9.20 11.65
N THR A 14 -20.63 -10.51 11.61
CA THR A 14 -20.96 -11.23 10.37
C THR A 14 -22.31 -10.76 9.84
N SER A 15 -23.34 -10.72 10.67
CA SER A 15 -24.69 -10.24 10.31
C SER A 15 -24.65 -8.79 9.81
N LEU A 16 -23.92 -7.91 10.51
CA LEU A 16 -23.72 -6.53 10.08
C LEU A 16 -23.07 -6.48 8.68
N SER A 17 -22.02 -7.29 8.45
CA SER A 17 -21.30 -7.28 7.16
C SER A 17 -22.18 -7.73 5.99
N VAL A 18 -23.10 -8.67 6.23
CA VAL A 18 -24.08 -9.13 5.24
C VAL A 18 -25.07 -8.01 4.91
N VAL A 19 -25.73 -7.46 5.92
CA VAL A 19 -26.74 -6.41 5.72
C VAL A 19 -26.15 -5.15 5.12
N PHE A 20 -24.93 -4.77 5.54
CA PHE A 20 -24.22 -3.61 4.97
C PHE A 20 -23.88 -3.81 3.48
N ALA A 21 -23.41 -5.01 3.10
CA ALA A 21 -23.14 -5.32 1.69
C ALA A 21 -24.42 -5.32 0.85
N ASP A 22 -25.50 -5.88 1.37
CA ASP A 22 -26.80 -5.91 0.69
C ASP A 22 -27.39 -4.48 0.54
N ALA A 23 -27.20 -3.61 1.54
CA ALA A 23 -27.54 -2.19 1.45
C ALA A 23 -26.70 -1.47 0.36
N CYS A 24 -25.38 -1.70 0.31
CA CYS A 24 -24.55 -1.16 -0.76
C CYS A 24 -25.01 -1.64 -2.14
N ASN A 25 -25.32 -2.93 -2.30
CA ASN A 25 -25.78 -3.49 -3.56
C ASN A 25 -27.17 -2.97 -3.97
N THR A 26 -28.02 -2.60 -3.01
CA THR A 26 -29.30 -1.91 -3.29
C THR A 26 -29.09 -0.50 -3.84
N VAL A 27 -28.04 0.20 -3.42
CA VAL A 27 -27.69 1.56 -3.90
C VAL A 27 -27.09 1.54 -5.32
N VAL A 28 -26.42 0.46 -5.73
CA VAL A 28 -25.71 0.36 -7.02
C VAL A 28 -26.60 0.68 -8.23
N PRO A 29 -27.80 0.11 -8.41
CA PRO A 29 -28.67 0.42 -9.54
C PRO A 29 -29.00 1.92 -9.66
N PHE A 30 -29.29 2.59 -8.55
CA PHE A 30 -29.54 4.04 -8.53
C PHE A 30 -28.34 4.86 -8.99
N ALA A 31 -27.13 4.48 -8.54
CA ALA A 31 -25.92 5.13 -8.98
C ALA A 31 -25.65 4.94 -10.48
N GLN A 32 -25.99 3.76 -11.04
CA GLN A 32 -25.87 3.45 -12.47
C GLN A 32 -26.89 4.22 -13.32
N GLU A 33 -28.15 4.13 -12.97
CA GLU A 33 -29.27 4.73 -13.71
C GLU A 33 -29.13 6.24 -13.79
N HIS A 34 -28.87 6.89 -12.63
CA HIS A 34 -28.74 8.35 -12.55
C HIS A 34 -27.31 8.84 -12.80
N ARG A 35 -26.36 7.94 -13.14
CA ARG A 35 -24.93 8.27 -13.31
C ARG A 35 -24.38 9.15 -12.17
N CYS A 36 -24.83 8.88 -10.95
CA CYS A 36 -24.60 9.70 -9.77
C CYS A 36 -23.61 9.07 -8.82
N TRP A 37 -22.44 9.71 -8.66
CA TRP A 37 -21.38 9.37 -7.70
C TRP A 37 -21.00 10.53 -6.77
N ASN A 38 -21.84 11.58 -6.76
CA ASN A 38 -21.79 12.57 -5.69
C ASN A 38 -22.55 12.00 -4.48
N ARG A 39 -21.88 11.96 -3.30
CA ARG A 39 -22.43 11.34 -2.10
C ARG A 39 -23.73 11.99 -1.62
N VAL A 40 -23.82 13.33 -1.77
CA VAL A 40 -25.01 14.10 -1.32
C VAL A 40 -26.17 13.85 -2.26
N ALA A 41 -25.95 13.98 -3.57
CA ALA A 41 -27.00 13.72 -4.56
C ALA A 41 -27.50 12.27 -4.50
N LEU A 42 -26.58 11.29 -4.38
CA LEU A 42 -26.94 9.88 -4.25
C LEU A 42 -27.71 9.61 -2.94
N HIS A 43 -27.36 10.28 -1.85
CA HIS A 43 -28.11 10.20 -0.60
C HIS A 43 -29.57 10.64 -0.78
N HIS A 44 -29.82 11.78 -1.42
CA HIS A 44 -31.19 12.23 -1.68
C HIS A 44 -32.01 11.26 -2.55
N LEU A 45 -31.37 10.57 -3.47
CA LEU A 45 -32.02 9.62 -4.36
C LEU A 45 -32.43 8.32 -3.65
N VAL A 46 -31.66 7.81 -2.70
CA VAL A 46 -31.80 6.40 -2.28
C VAL A 46 -31.89 6.20 -0.76
N TYR A 47 -31.73 7.24 0.05
CA TYR A 47 -31.69 7.10 1.52
C TYR A 47 -32.93 6.42 2.09
N TYR A 48 -34.12 6.88 1.72
CA TYR A 48 -35.36 6.31 2.23
C TYR A 48 -35.59 4.87 1.77
N VAL A 49 -35.22 4.52 0.54
CA VAL A 49 -35.26 3.14 0.03
C VAL A 49 -34.37 2.21 0.89
N VAL A 50 -33.16 2.66 1.22
CA VAL A 50 -32.26 1.88 2.09
C VAL A 50 -32.81 1.76 3.51
N ARG A 51 -33.39 2.84 4.06
CA ARG A 51 -33.98 2.84 5.41
C ARG A 51 -35.19 1.93 5.54
N GLU A 52 -36.05 1.92 4.53
CA GLU A 52 -37.22 1.06 4.48
C GLU A 52 -36.86 -0.43 4.35
N ARG A 53 -35.87 -0.72 3.48
CA ARG A 53 -35.44 -2.09 3.21
C ARG A 53 -34.57 -2.69 4.34
N PHE A 54 -33.84 -1.87 5.05
CA PHE A 54 -32.89 -2.28 6.12
C PHE A 54 -33.11 -1.45 7.41
N PRO A 55 -34.26 -1.64 8.09
CA PRO A 55 -34.62 -0.83 9.26
C PRO A 55 -33.60 -0.95 10.40
N ASP A 56 -33.02 -2.13 10.61
CA ASP A 56 -32.06 -2.43 11.69
C ASP A 56 -30.67 -1.87 11.43
N LEU A 57 -30.35 -1.45 10.19
CA LEU A 57 -29.03 -0.94 9.84
C LEU A 57 -28.71 0.41 10.51
N GLY A 58 -29.70 1.13 10.99
CA GLY A 58 -29.50 2.45 11.59
C GLY A 58 -29.19 3.54 10.53
N SER A 59 -29.60 4.78 10.82
CA SER A 59 -29.53 5.88 9.87
C SER A 59 -28.10 6.21 9.41
N GLN A 60 -27.17 6.25 10.34
CA GLN A 60 -25.77 6.59 10.00
C GLN A 60 -25.09 5.49 9.19
N MET A 61 -25.38 4.22 9.48
CA MET A 61 -24.82 3.10 8.69
C MET A 61 -25.41 3.05 7.29
N ALA A 62 -26.70 3.42 7.10
CA ALA A 62 -27.29 3.61 5.79
C ALA A 62 -26.58 4.71 4.99
N CYS A 63 -26.27 5.85 5.62
CA CYS A 63 -25.44 6.91 5.03
C CYS A 63 -24.07 6.37 4.64
N ASN A 64 -23.42 5.59 5.50
CA ASN A 64 -22.11 5.00 5.25
C ASN A 64 -22.12 4.03 4.06
N ALA A 65 -23.20 3.26 3.87
CA ALA A 65 -23.37 2.39 2.71
C ALA A 65 -23.48 3.21 1.40
N ILE A 66 -24.27 4.29 1.40
CA ILE A 66 -24.37 5.21 0.26
C ILE A 66 -23.03 5.86 -0.07
N HIS A 67 -22.30 6.34 0.95
CA HIS A 67 -20.96 6.91 0.80
C HIS A 67 -19.96 5.91 0.21
N ARG A 68 -20.02 4.65 0.64
CA ARG A 68 -19.18 3.58 0.13
C ARG A 68 -19.39 3.37 -1.37
N VAL A 69 -20.65 3.33 -1.84
CA VAL A 69 -20.97 3.19 -3.25
C VAL A 69 -20.49 4.39 -4.05
N ALA A 70 -20.78 5.61 -3.59
CA ALA A 70 -20.32 6.84 -4.24
C ALA A 70 -18.78 6.88 -4.39
N SER A 71 -18.04 6.50 -3.35
CA SER A 71 -16.58 6.44 -3.36
C SER A 71 -16.05 5.37 -4.32
N ALA A 72 -16.70 4.21 -4.41
CA ALA A 72 -16.33 3.15 -5.35
C ALA A 72 -16.45 3.64 -6.80
N TYR A 73 -17.58 4.30 -7.15
CA TYR A 73 -17.77 4.87 -8.50
C TYR A 73 -16.84 6.05 -8.80
N LYS A 74 -16.50 6.89 -7.83
CA LYS A 74 -15.46 7.92 -8.00
C LYS A 74 -14.12 7.30 -8.35
N THR A 75 -13.72 6.25 -7.64
CA THR A 75 -12.48 5.52 -7.89
C THR A 75 -12.50 4.85 -9.27
N LEU A 76 -13.61 4.21 -9.65
CA LEU A 76 -13.76 3.60 -10.98
C LEU A 76 -13.61 4.65 -12.09
N LYS A 77 -14.29 5.81 -11.93
CA LYS A 77 -14.21 6.93 -12.88
C LYS A 77 -12.76 7.44 -13.01
N ALA A 78 -12.05 7.60 -11.91
CA ALA A 78 -10.67 8.10 -11.90
C ALA A 78 -9.69 7.10 -12.56
N LYS A 79 -9.88 5.79 -12.36
CA LYS A 79 -8.95 4.76 -12.87
C LYS A 79 -9.19 4.38 -14.33
N GLN A 80 -10.44 4.27 -14.76
CA GLN A 80 -10.80 3.70 -16.07
C GLN A 80 -11.60 4.66 -16.94
N GLY A 81 -12.09 5.76 -16.38
CA GLY A 81 -13.12 6.58 -17.00
C GLY A 81 -14.47 5.88 -17.00
N ILE A 82 -15.54 6.66 -17.12
CA ILE A 82 -16.91 6.16 -17.38
C ILE A 82 -17.41 6.91 -18.59
N PRO A 83 -17.32 6.34 -19.81
CA PRO A 83 -17.76 7.01 -21.04
C PRO A 83 -19.23 7.41 -20.95
N LYS A 84 -19.59 8.58 -21.51
CA LYS A 84 -20.97 9.11 -21.43
C LYS A 84 -21.97 8.26 -22.22
N ASP A 85 -21.50 7.65 -23.29
CA ASP A 85 -22.24 6.87 -24.29
C ASP A 85 -22.36 5.38 -23.95
N LYS A 86 -21.69 4.91 -22.89
CA LYS A 86 -21.71 3.49 -22.48
C LYS A 86 -22.45 3.30 -21.16
N ALA A 87 -22.96 2.09 -20.99
CA ALA A 87 -23.53 1.67 -19.72
C ALA A 87 -22.52 1.79 -18.58
N VAL A 88 -22.96 2.24 -17.42
CA VAL A 88 -22.12 2.31 -16.22
C VAL A 88 -21.86 0.88 -15.72
N PRO A 89 -20.61 0.44 -15.53
CA PRO A 89 -20.31 -0.88 -15.04
C PRO A 89 -20.96 -1.16 -13.68
N ALA A 90 -21.49 -2.36 -13.50
CA ALA A 90 -22.00 -2.79 -12.19
C ALA A 90 -20.84 -3.06 -11.24
N ILE A 91 -20.97 -2.58 -10.00
CA ILE A 91 -20.07 -2.88 -8.91
C ILE A 91 -20.82 -3.78 -7.93
N SER A 92 -20.20 -4.90 -7.53
CA SER A 92 -20.75 -5.77 -6.49
C SER A 92 -19.97 -5.64 -5.20
N PHE A 93 -20.67 -5.46 -4.09
CA PHE A 93 -20.09 -5.39 -2.75
C PHE A 93 -20.20 -6.74 -2.05
N GLY A 94 -19.06 -7.33 -1.72
CA GLY A 94 -18.97 -8.57 -0.97
C GLY A 94 -19.12 -8.34 0.55
N ARG A 95 -19.44 -9.40 1.26
CA ARG A 95 -19.71 -9.41 2.72
C ARG A 95 -18.42 -9.42 3.56
N THR A 96 -17.41 -8.64 3.15
CA THR A 96 -16.07 -8.68 3.78
C THR A 96 -15.61 -7.37 4.35
N ALA A 97 -16.32 -6.27 4.10
CA ALA A 97 -15.93 -4.95 4.54
C ALA A 97 -17.12 -4.08 4.91
N VAL A 98 -17.05 -3.39 6.03
CA VAL A 98 -18.05 -2.43 6.53
C VAL A 98 -17.36 -1.11 6.81
N HIS A 99 -17.87 -0.02 6.26
CA HIS A 99 -17.36 1.33 6.50
C HIS A 99 -17.96 1.93 7.77
N PHE A 100 -17.12 2.51 8.61
CA PHE A 100 -17.47 3.19 9.86
C PHE A 100 -16.99 4.65 9.84
N ASP A 101 -17.76 5.51 10.45
CA ASP A 101 -17.39 6.88 10.77
C ASP A 101 -17.34 7.11 12.30
N HIS A 102 -16.92 8.29 12.75
CA HIS A 102 -16.79 8.65 14.16
C HIS A 102 -18.09 8.50 14.99
N ARG A 103 -19.26 8.42 14.34
CA ARG A 103 -20.57 8.25 15.02
C ARG A 103 -20.89 6.77 15.26
N THR A 104 -20.31 5.89 14.47
CA THR A 104 -20.63 4.46 14.44
C THR A 104 -19.62 3.60 15.18
N TYR A 105 -18.47 4.15 15.55
CA TYR A 105 -17.50 3.51 16.44
C TYR A 105 -16.94 4.46 17.49
N SER A 106 -16.34 3.92 18.55
CA SER A 106 -15.50 4.67 19.48
C SER A 106 -14.40 3.79 20.08
N LEU A 107 -13.21 4.38 20.25
CA LEU A 107 -12.10 3.70 20.90
C LEU A 107 -12.28 3.74 22.42
N ARG A 108 -11.99 2.62 23.06
CA ARG A 108 -11.89 2.44 24.49
C ARG A 108 -10.54 1.83 24.83
N ASP A 109 -10.17 1.80 26.09
CA ASP A 109 -8.92 1.19 26.50
C ASP A 109 -8.93 -0.32 26.21
N GLY A 110 -8.07 -0.76 25.31
CA GLY A 110 -7.95 -2.16 24.85
C GLY A 110 -9.13 -2.73 24.07
N ALA A 111 -10.20 -1.96 23.82
CA ALA A 111 -11.37 -2.40 23.10
C ALA A 111 -11.94 -1.31 22.18
N ILE A 112 -12.79 -1.71 21.24
CA ILE A 112 -13.50 -0.82 20.35
C ILE A 112 -15.00 -1.05 20.46
N SER A 113 -15.76 0.02 20.67
CA SER A 113 -17.21 -0.01 20.61
C SER A 113 -17.66 0.18 19.18
N LEU A 114 -18.32 -0.82 18.62
CA LEU A 114 -18.81 -0.85 17.23
C LEU A 114 -20.33 -0.90 17.21
N PHE A 115 -20.95 -0.12 16.31
CA PHE A 115 -22.35 -0.32 15.99
C PHE A 115 -22.54 -1.69 15.35
N THR A 116 -23.58 -2.40 15.78
CA THR A 116 -24.06 -3.64 15.16
C THR A 116 -25.60 -3.59 15.03
N LEU A 117 -26.20 -4.57 14.35
CA LEU A 117 -27.66 -4.64 14.19
C LEU A 117 -28.41 -4.88 15.52
N VAL A 118 -27.69 -5.40 16.51
CA VAL A 118 -28.24 -5.68 17.87
C VAL A 118 -27.83 -4.64 18.92
N GLY A 119 -27.30 -3.50 18.46
CA GLY A 119 -26.79 -2.44 19.31
C GLY A 119 -25.27 -2.31 19.26
N ARG A 120 -24.69 -1.62 20.26
CA ARG A 120 -23.24 -1.44 20.32
C ARG A 120 -22.58 -2.60 21.04
N GLU A 121 -21.56 -3.18 20.39
CA GLU A 121 -20.73 -4.23 20.94
C GLU A 121 -19.33 -3.69 21.28
N LEU A 122 -18.80 -4.05 22.44
CA LEU A 122 -17.46 -3.69 22.88
C LEU A 122 -16.50 -4.85 22.58
N VAL A 123 -15.74 -4.76 21.48
CA VAL A 123 -14.91 -5.84 20.98
C VAL A 123 -13.45 -5.58 21.33
N PRO A 124 -12.77 -6.50 22.06
CA PRO A 124 -11.35 -6.38 22.35
C PRO A 124 -10.50 -6.43 21.08
N PHE A 125 -9.37 -5.70 21.08
CA PHE A 125 -8.41 -5.74 19.99
C PHE A 125 -6.98 -5.86 20.47
N VAL A 126 -6.10 -6.31 19.57
CA VAL A 126 -4.65 -6.24 19.72
C VAL A 126 -4.05 -5.42 18.56
N CYS A 127 -3.05 -4.62 18.90
CA CYS A 127 -2.24 -3.90 17.93
C CYS A 127 -0.77 -3.96 18.31
N GLY A 128 0.11 -3.72 17.34
CA GLY A 128 1.54 -3.61 17.60
C GLY A 128 1.90 -2.26 18.23
N LYS A 129 3.09 -2.17 18.83
CA LYS A 129 3.62 -0.95 19.47
C LYS A 129 3.58 0.28 18.52
N HIS A 130 3.90 0.09 17.24
CA HIS A 130 3.84 1.15 16.25
C HIS A 130 2.42 1.71 16.09
N GLN A 131 1.41 0.84 15.93
CA GLN A 131 0.01 1.26 15.80
C GLN A 131 -0.49 1.95 17.09
N ALA A 132 -0.09 1.47 18.26
CA ALA A 132 -0.44 2.11 19.53
C ALA A 132 0.12 3.53 19.62
N ASN A 133 1.39 3.73 19.22
CA ASN A 133 2.00 5.06 19.18
C ASN A 133 1.27 6.01 18.20
N LEU A 134 0.90 5.52 17.01
CA LEU A 134 0.14 6.31 16.04
C LEU A 134 -1.25 6.70 16.58
N MET A 135 -1.92 5.79 17.28
CA MET A 135 -3.23 6.08 17.89
C MET A 135 -3.12 7.10 19.03
N ALA A 136 -1.99 7.13 19.74
CA ALA A 136 -1.77 8.13 20.81
C ALA A 136 -1.52 9.53 20.27
N SER A 137 -0.95 9.69 19.08
CA SER A 137 -0.63 10.98 18.45
C SER A 137 -1.66 11.46 17.43
N GLY A 138 -2.40 10.55 16.81
CA GLY A 138 -3.33 10.85 15.70
C GLY A 138 -4.78 10.98 16.15
N LYS A 139 -5.55 11.77 15.41
CA LYS A 139 -7.00 11.89 15.61
C LYS A 139 -7.75 10.86 14.78
N PRO A 140 -8.57 9.98 15.38
CA PRO A 140 -9.37 9.01 14.65
C PRO A 140 -10.39 9.68 13.70
N LYS A 141 -10.48 9.19 12.46
CA LYS A 141 -11.42 9.64 11.43
C LYS A 141 -12.38 8.52 11.03
N GLU A 142 -12.27 8.07 9.79
CA GLU A 142 -13.03 6.94 9.25
C GLU A 142 -12.34 5.62 9.56
N ALA A 143 -13.09 4.54 9.47
CA ALA A 143 -12.53 3.21 9.67
C ALA A 143 -13.23 2.17 8.79
N GLU A 144 -12.58 1.04 8.61
CA GLU A 144 -13.12 -0.09 7.86
C GLU A 144 -12.94 -1.39 8.65
N LEU A 145 -14.05 -2.04 8.95
CA LEU A 145 -14.07 -3.38 9.51
C LEU A 145 -13.92 -4.39 8.36
N ILE A 146 -12.96 -5.30 8.46
CA ILE A 146 -12.67 -6.27 7.38
C ILE A 146 -12.54 -7.67 7.96
N CYS A 147 -13.22 -8.64 7.33
CA CYS A 147 -13.02 -10.06 7.60
C CYS A 147 -12.05 -10.67 6.58
N ARG A 148 -10.92 -11.23 7.05
CA ARG A 148 -9.96 -11.96 6.20
C ARG A 148 -9.67 -13.33 6.78
N LYS A 149 -10.01 -14.37 6.05
CA LYS A 149 -9.79 -15.78 6.46
C LYS A 149 -10.40 -16.09 7.83
N GLY A 150 -11.61 -15.61 8.10
CA GLY A 150 -12.29 -15.80 9.38
C GLY A 150 -11.71 -14.98 10.53
N GLN A 151 -10.87 -13.99 10.27
CA GLN A 151 -10.33 -13.09 11.27
C GLN A 151 -10.76 -11.65 10.97
N TRP A 152 -11.29 -10.97 11.97
CA TRP A 152 -11.68 -9.57 11.91
C TRP A 152 -10.52 -8.62 12.16
N TYR A 153 -10.46 -7.58 11.34
CA TYR A 153 -9.53 -6.46 11.46
C TYR A 153 -10.31 -5.16 11.39
N PHE A 154 -9.86 -4.19 12.16
CA PHE A 154 -10.37 -2.83 12.09
C PHE A 154 -9.26 -1.91 11.62
N ASN A 155 -9.40 -1.40 10.41
CA ASN A 155 -8.47 -0.46 9.79
C ASN A 155 -8.93 0.95 10.12
N LEU A 156 -8.19 1.62 10.98
CA LEU A 156 -8.48 2.97 11.44
C LEU A 156 -7.67 3.98 10.63
N VAL A 157 -8.32 4.99 10.10
CA VAL A 157 -7.70 6.17 9.51
C VAL A 157 -7.42 7.17 10.63
N LEU A 158 -6.18 7.62 10.72
CA LEU A 158 -5.73 8.61 11.68
C LEU A 158 -5.30 9.88 10.96
N ASP A 159 -5.75 11.00 11.44
CA ASP A 159 -5.23 12.31 11.07
C ASP A 159 -4.04 12.60 11.99
N ILE A 160 -2.84 12.55 11.41
CA ILE A 160 -1.59 12.74 12.14
C ILE A 160 -1.08 14.13 11.84
N PRO A 161 -0.66 14.91 12.84
CA PRO A 161 -0.11 16.25 12.62
C PRO A 161 1.09 16.20 11.66
N ASP A 162 1.15 17.17 10.76
CA ASP A 162 2.28 17.33 9.85
C ASP A 162 3.57 17.58 10.64
N VAL A 163 4.64 16.94 10.22
CA VAL A 163 5.98 17.16 10.78
C VAL A 163 6.64 18.31 10.02
N THR A 164 7.25 19.25 10.76
CA THR A 164 8.00 20.35 10.15
C THR A 164 9.13 19.79 9.29
N PRO A 165 9.21 20.17 7.99
CA PRO A 165 10.28 19.73 7.12
C PRO A 165 11.66 20.13 7.65
N VAL A 166 12.64 19.23 7.55
CA VAL A 166 14.03 19.51 7.86
C VAL A 166 14.58 20.46 6.79
N ALA A 167 14.84 21.70 7.19
CA ALA A 167 15.26 22.78 6.27
C ALA A 167 16.72 22.64 5.81
N GLU A 168 17.61 22.20 6.69
CA GLU A 168 19.05 22.14 6.45
C GLU A 168 19.58 20.70 6.54
N GLY A 169 20.68 20.42 5.87
CA GLY A 169 21.33 19.11 5.89
C GLY A 169 21.72 18.61 4.51
N GLY A 170 22.38 17.46 4.49
CA GLY A 170 22.83 16.81 3.27
C GLY A 170 21.72 16.09 2.50
N VAL A 171 22.11 15.43 1.42
CA VAL A 171 21.26 14.60 0.56
C VAL A 171 21.76 13.17 0.60
N LEU A 172 20.86 12.22 0.89
CA LEU A 172 21.16 10.80 0.80
C LEU A 172 20.63 10.25 -0.53
N GLY A 173 21.52 9.85 -1.43
CA GLY A 173 21.15 9.12 -2.65
C GLY A 173 20.92 7.64 -2.36
N VAL A 174 19.91 7.06 -2.98
CA VAL A 174 19.54 5.65 -2.83
C VAL A 174 19.33 5.03 -4.20
N ASP A 175 20.22 4.13 -4.59
CA ASP A 175 20.05 3.25 -5.75
C ASP A 175 19.25 2.01 -5.35
N VAL A 176 18.22 1.65 -6.12
CA VAL A 176 17.33 0.51 -5.85
C VAL A 176 17.49 -0.53 -6.95
N GLY A 177 17.94 -1.73 -6.58
CA GLY A 177 18.29 -2.78 -7.53
C GLY A 177 17.76 -4.18 -7.23
N GLU A 178 17.93 -5.11 -8.16
CA GLU A 178 17.53 -6.52 -8.02
C GLU A 178 18.53 -7.34 -7.21
N ASN A 179 19.83 -7.13 -7.42
CA ASN A 179 20.87 -7.89 -6.72
C ASN A 179 21.08 -7.37 -5.31
N ASN A 180 21.13 -6.06 -5.17
CA ASN A 180 21.01 -5.36 -3.90
C ASN A 180 19.68 -4.63 -3.87
N LEU A 181 18.93 -4.78 -2.79
CA LEU A 181 17.62 -4.17 -2.62
C LEU A 181 17.72 -2.65 -2.65
N ALA A 182 18.78 -2.15 -2.03
CA ALA A 182 19.16 -0.74 -2.07
C ALA A 182 20.65 -0.59 -1.76
N ALA A 183 21.26 0.51 -2.25
CA ALA A 183 22.55 1.02 -1.82
C ALA A 183 22.45 2.51 -1.54
N THR A 184 23.07 3.02 -0.49
CA THR A 184 23.05 4.43 -0.10
C THR A 184 24.37 5.12 -0.44
N SER A 185 24.33 6.43 -0.68
CA SER A 185 25.52 7.25 -0.92
C SER A 185 26.48 7.32 0.27
N SER A 186 26.02 6.95 1.48
CA SER A 186 26.84 6.76 2.67
C SER A 186 27.63 5.43 2.67
N GLY A 187 27.43 4.57 1.66
CA GLY A 187 28.15 3.30 1.48
C GLY A 187 27.45 2.06 2.01
N LYS A 188 26.25 2.18 2.56
CA LYS A 188 25.49 1.03 3.05
C LYS A 188 24.82 0.27 1.92
N VAL A 189 24.92 -1.06 1.92
CA VAL A 189 24.36 -1.94 0.89
C VAL A 189 23.41 -2.96 1.54
N PHE A 190 22.20 -3.04 1.03
CA PHE A 190 21.17 -3.99 1.46
C PHE A 190 21.09 -5.13 0.45
N GLY A 191 21.72 -6.27 0.75
CA GLY A 191 21.79 -7.41 -0.17
C GLY A 191 20.44 -8.08 -0.43
N GLY A 192 20.15 -8.39 -1.70
CA GLY A 192 18.92 -9.07 -2.14
C GLY A 192 19.02 -10.60 -2.23
N GLY A 193 20.20 -11.17 -1.99
CA GLY A 193 20.47 -12.61 -2.21
C GLY A 193 19.54 -13.54 -1.43
N LYS A 194 19.33 -13.28 -0.14
CA LYS A 194 18.44 -14.07 0.72
C LYS A 194 16.99 -14.02 0.22
N LEU A 195 16.48 -12.82 -0.04
CA LEU A 195 15.11 -12.65 -0.55
C LEU A 195 14.91 -13.37 -1.88
N ARG A 196 15.88 -13.27 -2.80
CA ARG A 196 15.84 -13.97 -4.08
C ARG A 196 15.80 -15.49 -3.91
N PHE A 197 16.66 -16.05 -3.08
CA PHE A 197 16.68 -17.49 -2.78
C PHE A 197 15.34 -17.97 -2.22
N GLU A 198 14.79 -17.28 -1.25
CA GLU A 198 13.50 -17.64 -0.63
C GLU A 198 12.34 -17.55 -1.62
N ARG A 199 12.32 -16.54 -2.49
CA ARG A 199 11.34 -16.40 -3.56
C ARG A 199 11.44 -17.53 -4.58
N ASP A 200 12.64 -17.89 -5.02
CA ASP A 200 12.84 -18.99 -5.98
C ASP A 200 12.40 -20.33 -5.38
N ARG A 201 12.69 -20.58 -4.12
CA ARG A 201 12.22 -21.77 -3.37
C ARG A 201 10.70 -21.81 -3.26
N TYR A 202 10.07 -20.69 -2.94
CA TYR A 202 8.62 -20.57 -2.90
C TYR A 202 7.96 -20.85 -4.26
N LEU A 203 8.52 -20.31 -5.32
CA LEU A 203 8.02 -20.52 -6.69
C LEU A 203 8.17 -21.97 -7.14
N ALA A 204 9.30 -22.62 -6.84
CA ALA A 204 9.50 -24.03 -7.12
C ALA A 204 8.47 -24.90 -6.37
N HIS A 205 8.23 -24.62 -5.09
CA HIS A 205 7.20 -25.31 -4.30
C HIS A 205 5.80 -25.10 -4.89
N ARG A 206 5.46 -23.87 -5.26
CA ARG A 206 4.17 -23.54 -5.87
C ARG A 206 3.97 -24.29 -7.20
N ARG A 207 4.98 -24.33 -8.07
CA ARG A 207 4.93 -25.07 -9.35
C ARG A 207 4.68 -26.55 -9.13
N ARG A 208 5.39 -27.18 -8.17
CA ARG A 208 5.20 -28.59 -7.82
C ARG A 208 3.78 -28.88 -7.34
N LEU A 209 3.19 -28.00 -6.52
CA LEU A 209 1.79 -28.15 -6.09
C LEU A 209 0.80 -27.97 -7.25
N GLN A 210 1.09 -27.06 -8.18
CA GLN A 210 0.25 -26.83 -9.35
C GLN A 210 0.27 -28.01 -10.31
N SER A 211 1.43 -28.61 -10.56
CA SER A 211 1.56 -29.81 -11.42
C SER A 211 0.91 -31.05 -10.81
N ASN A 212 0.90 -31.19 -9.49
CA ASN A 212 0.26 -32.31 -8.81
C ASN A 212 -1.28 -32.31 -8.99
N GLY A 213 -1.92 -31.15 -9.02
CA GLY A 213 -3.35 -30.98 -9.31
C GLY A 213 -4.35 -31.60 -8.31
N SER A 214 -3.92 -32.42 -7.35
CA SER A 214 -4.79 -33.09 -6.38
C SER A 214 -5.57 -32.11 -5.49
N ARG A 215 -6.68 -32.60 -4.87
CA ARG A 215 -7.47 -31.80 -3.91
C ARG A 215 -6.60 -31.31 -2.74
N ALA A 216 -5.67 -32.13 -2.24
CA ALA A 216 -4.72 -31.77 -1.20
C ALA A 216 -3.75 -30.66 -1.65
N ALA A 217 -3.19 -30.76 -2.86
CA ALA A 217 -2.34 -29.75 -3.45
C ALA A 217 -3.07 -28.41 -3.64
N LYS A 218 -4.30 -28.43 -4.15
CA LYS A 218 -5.16 -27.22 -4.28
C LYS A 218 -5.43 -26.56 -2.93
N ARG A 219 -5.73 -27.35 -1.88
CA ARG A 219 -5.91 -26.85 -0.51
C ARG A 219 -4.62 -26.21 0.02
N LYS A 220 -3.46 -26.84 -0.20
CA LYS A 220 -2.15 -26.30 0.19
C LYS A 220 -1.81 -25.01 -0.56
N LEU A 221 -2.11 -24.93 -1.87
CA LEU A 221 -1.94 -23.68 -2.65
C LEU A 221 -2.72 -22.51 -2.07
N ARG A 222 -3.99 -22.75 -1.67
CA ARG A 222 -4.81 -21.72 -1.00
C ARG A 222 -4.18 -21.29 0.34
N ALA A 223 -3.69 -22.24 1.15
CA ALA A 223 -3.08 -21.96 2.45
C ALA A 223 -1.80 -21.12 2.34
N ILE A 224 -0.95 -21.37 1.32
CA ILE A 224 0.29 -20.59 1.10
C ILE A 224 0.06 -19.30 0.29
N SER A 225 -1.15 -19.06 -0.23
CA SER A 225 -1.46 -17.87 -1.02
C SER A 225 -1.11 -16.58 -0.28
N GLY A 226 -0.46 -15.66 -0.98
CA GLY A 226 -0.02 -14.37 -0.44
C GLY A 226 1.17 -14.42 0.52
N ARG A 227 1.73 -15.61 0.83
CA ARG A 227 2.88 -15.74 1.74
C ARG A 227 4.12 -15.04 1.18
N GLU A 228 4.43 -15.23 -0.10
CA GLU A 228 5.55 -14.55 -0.76
C GLU A 228 5.37 -13.02 -0.71
N ARG A 229 4.18 -12.52 -1.07
CA ARG A 229 3.90 -11.08 -1.04
C ARG A 229 4.15 -10.48 0.33
N ARG A 230 3.59 -11.09 1.40
CA ARG A 230 3.79 -10.60 2.77
C ARG A 230 5.26 -10.64 3.21
N HIS A 231 6.02 -11.65 2.76
CA HIS A 231 7.45 -11.72 3.07
C HIS A 231 8.23 -10.60 2.37
N VAL A 232 7.98 -10.36 1.07
CA VAL A 232 8.58 -9.23 0.33
C VAL A 232 8.23 -7.89 0.97
N GLU A 233 6.97 -7.71 1.35
CA GLU A 233 6.49 -6.51 2.04
C GLU A 233 7.22 -6.29 3.38
N HIS A 234 7.38 -7.34 4.18
CA HIS A 234 8.14 -7.29 5.42
C HIS A 234 9.59 -6.85 5.20
N VAL A 235 10.29 -7.47 4.24
CA VAL A 235 11.66 -7.09 3.90
C VAL A 235 11.74 -5.63 3.42
N ASN A 236 10.80 -5.18 2.58
CA ASN A 236 10.75 -3.79 2.15
C ASN A 236 10.50 -2.82 3.32
N HIS A 237 9.70 -3.22 4.32
CA HIS A 237 9.52 -2.44 5.55
C HIS A 237 10.81 -2.32 6.36
N GLU A 238 11.58 -3.39 6.48
CA GLU A 238 12.87 -3.38 7.20
C GLU A 238 13.91 -2.52 6.46
N VAL A 239 14.08 -2.71 5.15
CA VAL A 239 15.03 -1.96 4.34
C VAL A 239 14.68 -0.47 4.32
N SER A 240 13.42 -0.11 4.06
CA SER A 240 12.99 1.29 4.04
C SER A 240 13.16 1.97 5.41
N LYS A 241 12.87 1.26 6.51
CA LYS A 241 13.12 1.77 7.86
C LYS A 241 14.61 2.04 8.09
N ALA A 242 15.47 1.11 7.66
CA ALA A 242 16.91 1.26 7.84
C ALA A 242 17.50 2.42 7.01
N ILE A 243 17.00 2.66 5.79
CA ILE A 243 17.39 3.80 4.94
C ILE A 243 16.97 5.12 5.60
N VAL A 244 15.73 5.23 6.06
CA VAL A 244 15.21 6.47 6.66
C VAL A 244 15.88 6.78 7.99
N LEU A 245 16.11 5.77 8.84
CA LEU A 245 16.86 5.96 10.08
C LEU A 245 18.32 6.37 9.84
N GLU A 246 18.94 5.90 8.75
CA GLU A 246 20.26 6.31 8.36
C GLU A 246 20.29 7.79 7.91
N ALA A 247 19.34 8.20 7.07
CA ALA A 247 19.16 9.60 6.67
C ALA A 247 18.97 10.50 7.90
N HIS A 248 18.11 10.10 8.83
CA HIS A 248 17.87 10.85 10.06
C HIS A 248 19.12 10.96 10.94
N ARG A 249 19.84 9.84 11.15
CA ARG A 249 21.11 9.81 11.92
C ARG A 249 22.20 10.69 11.32
N LEU A 250 22.23 10.81 9.99
CA LEU A 250 23.20 11.62 9.25
C LEU A 250 22.72 13.07 9.03
N HIS A 251 21.62 13.47 9.66
CA HIS A 251 21.02 14.80 9.53
C HIS A 251 20.76 15.20 8.07
N MET A 252 20.24 14.25 7.27
CA MET A 252 19.89 14.51 5.87
C MET A 252 18.51 15.18 5.79
N ARG A 253 18.42 16.27 5.02
CA ARG A 253 17.15 16.94 4.72
C ARG A 253 16.35 16.24 3.63
N GLU A 254 17.04 15.48 2.77
CA GLU A 254 16.48 14.92 1.55
C GLU A 254 17.01 13.52 1.26
N ILE A 255 16.14 12.65 0.76
CA ILE A 255 16.47 11.35 0.16
C ILE A 255 16.17 11.43 -1.32
N ARG A 256 17.14 11.13 -2.19
CA ARG A 256 16.97 11.04 -3.64
C ARG A 256 16.95 9.60 -4.10
N MET A 257 15.98 9.27 -4.95
CA MET A 257 15.84 7.96 -5.59
C MET A 257 15.59 8.10 -7.08
N GLU A 258 15.91 7.09 -7.87
CA GLU A 258 15.57 7.09 -9.30
C GLU A 258 14.05 7.00 -9.51
N ASP A 259 13.53 7.71 -10.52
CA ASP A 259 12.15 7.50 -10.98
C ASP A 259 12.05 6.20 -11.79
N LEU A 260 11.56 5.17 -11.14
CA LEU A 260 11.32 3.86 -11.72
C LEU A 260 9.90 3.71 -12.29
N THR A 261 9.18 4.81 -12.49
CA THR A 261 7.88 4.81 -13.18
C THR A 261 8.10 4.31 -14.62
N HIS A 262 7.26 3.37 -15.07
CA HIS A 262 7.37 2.71 -16.38
C HIS A 262 8.65 1.89 -16.62
N ILE A 263 9.44 1.58 -15.59
CA ILE A 263 10.63 0.72 -15.76
C ILE A 263 10.25 -0.64 -16.38
N ARG A 264 9.07 -1.17 -16.05
CA ARG A 264 8.59 -2.45 -16.59
C ARG A 264 8.38 -2.44 -18.09
N ASP A 265 8.00 -1.31 -18.66
CA ASP A 265 7.73 -1.12 -20.10
C ASP A 265 9.04 -0.98 -20.88
N ARG A 266 10.10 -0.52 -20.22
CA ARG A 266 11.44 -0.28 -20.79
C ARG A 266 12.37 -1.48 -20.70
N ILE A 267 12.01 -2.54 -19.96
CA ILE A 267 12.88 -3.70 -19.74
C ILE A 267 13.06 -4.52 -21.02
N ARG A 268 14.22 -4.40 -21.66
CA ARG A 268 14.69 -5.28 -22.75
C ARG A 268 15.62 -6.36 -22.17
N ALA A 269 15.05 -7.45 -21.68
CA ALA A 269 15.81 -8.54 -21.06
C ALA A 269 15.27 -9.90 -21.49
N ARG A 270 16.13 -10.97 -21.39
CA ARG A 270 15.72 -12.35 -21.63
C ARG A 270 14.55 -12.72 -20.71
N LYS A 271 13.65 -13.62 -21.16
CA LYS A 271 12.40 -14.04 -20.48
C LYS A 271 12.55 -14.26 -18.97
N ARG A 272 13.63 -14.93 -18.53
CA ARG A 272 13.89 -15.25 -17.12
C ARG A 272 14.21 -14.00 -16.29
N VAL A 273 15.04 -13.09 -16.81
CA VAL A 273 15.41 -11.82 -16.13
C VAL A 273 14.21 -10.89 -16.11
N ARG A 274 13.50 -10.74 -17.23
CA ARG A 274 12.27 -9.95 -17.33
C ARG A 274 11.22 -10.41 -16.33
N ALA A 275 10.97 -11.72 -16.20
CA ALA A 275 10.03 -12.26 -15.21
C ALA A 275 10.44 -11.98 -13.75
N ARG A 276 11.74 -11.86 -13.45
CA ARG A 276 12.23 -11.46 -12.13
C ARG A 276 11.98 -9.98 -11.87
N LEU A 277 12.35 -9.13 -12.81
CA LEU A 277 12.18 -7.66 -12.70
C LEU A 277 10.70 -7.27 -12.61
N HIS A 278 9.81 -7.91 -13.39
CA HIS A 278 8.36 -7.68 -13.28
C HIS A 278 7.78 -8.05 -11.91
N ARG A 279 8.37 -9.02 -11.20
CA ARG A 279 7.96 -9.42 -9.86
C ARG A 279 8.58 -8.58 -8.74
N TRP A 280 9.52 -7.72 -9.07
CA TRP A 280 10.18 -6.90 -8.07
C TRP A 280 9.29 -5.73 -7.63
N ALA A 281 9.24 -5.53 -6.34
CA ALA A 281 8.39 -4.51 -5.73
C ALA A 281 9.18 -3.19 -5.48
N PHE A 282 9.93 -2.70 -6.50
CA PHE A 282 10.69 -1.43 -6.41
C PHE A 282 9.81 -0.29 -5.91
N ARG A 283 8.65 -0.12 -6.55
CA ARG A 283 7.72 0.94 -6.20
C ARG A 283 7.27 0.86 -4.75
N GLN A 284 6.98 -0.35 -4.25
CA GLN A 284 6.60 -0.53 -2.85
C GLN A 284 7.72 -0.12 -1.89
N LEU A 285 9.00 -0.43 -2.21
CA LEU A 285 10.13 0.03 -1.40
C LEU A 285 10.24 1.55 -1.39
N GLN A 286 10.10 2.20 -2.56
CA GLN A 286 10.11 3.65 -2.71
C GLN A 286 8.96 4.30 -1.93
N ASP A 287 7.75 3.78 -2.07
CA ASP A 287 6.57 4.27 -1.33
C ASP A 287 6.77 4.13 0.20
N PHE A 288 7.41 3.02 0.64
CA PHE A 288 7.72 2.81 2.06
C PHE A 288 8.83 3.73 2.59
N VAL A 289 9.79 4.11 1.76
CA VAL A 289 10.78 5.15 2.12
C VAL A 289 10.08 6.51 2.22
N ALA A 290 9.24 6.85 1.24
CA ALA A 290 8.59 8.15 1.15
C ALA A 290 7.77 8.48 2.42
N TYR A 291 6.79 7.64 2.78
CA TYR A 291 5.94 7.96 3.94
C TYR A 291 6.69 7.91 5.28
N LYS A 292 7.75 7.09 5.40
CA LYS A 292 8.56 7.04 6.62
C LYS A 292 9.50 8.24 6.74
N ALA A 293 10.04 8.72 5.63
CA ALA A 293 10.87 9.92 5.56
C ALA A 293 10.02 11.16 5.93
N GLU A 294 8.83 11.27 5.35
CA GLU A 294 7.85 12.32 5.66
C GLU A 294 7.51 12.38 7.16
N ALA A 295 7.30 11.22 7.80
CA ALA A 295 7.07 11.14 9.23
C ALA A 295 8.23 11.65 10.11
N LEU A 296 9.42 11.90 9.52
CA LEU A 296 10.59 12.51 10.15
C LEU A 296 10.95 13.88 9.55
N GLY A 297 10.09 14.46 8.73
CA GLY A 297 10.30 15.75 8.06
C GLY A 297 11.35 15.71 6.94
N ILE A 298 11.79 14.52 6.50
CA ILE A 298 12.79 14.33 5.44
C ILE A 298 12.06 14.28 4.09
N SER A 299 12.43 15.16 3.15
CA SER A 299 11.84 15.17 1.81
C SER A 299 12.34 13.98 0.97
N VAL A 300 11.49 13.49 0.04
CA VAL A 300 11.88 12.46 -0.93
C VAL A 300 11.69 12.97 -2.34
N VAL A 301 12.78 12.97 -3.11
CA VAL A 301 12.82 13.48 -4.48
C VAL A 301 13.20 12.36 -5.44
N TYR A 302 12.54 12.34 -6.61
CA TYR A 302 12.84 11.37 -7.66
C TYR A 302 13.63 12.04 -8.78
N VAL A 303 14.69 11.35 -9.25
CA VAL A 303 15.60 11.84 -10.29
C VAL A 303 15.57 10.92 -11.52
N ASN A 304 16.06 11.45 -12.66
CA ASN A 304 16.14 10.66 -13.88
C ASN A 304 17.21 9.54 -13.74
N PRO A 305 16.87 8.27 -14.04
CA PRO A 305 17.80 7.15 -13.92
C PRO A 305 18.88 7.10 -15.02
N ALA A 306 18.86 8.02 -15.99
CA ALA A 306 19.78 7.99 -17.12
C ALA A 306 21.25 8.13 -16.66
N TYR A 307 22.07 7.15 -17.06
CA TYR A 307 23.52 7.12 -16.86
C TYR A 307 24.05 7.08 -15.42
N THR A 308 23.20 7.06 -14.40
CA THR A 308 23.62 7.02 -12.98
C THR A 308 24.59 5.90 -12.67
N SER A 309 24.39 4.72 -13.26
CA SER A 309 25.22 3.52 -13.03
C SER A 309 26.50 3.46 -13.85
N GLN A 310 26.68 4.33 -14.87
CA GLN A 310 27.82 4.34 -15.75
C GLN A 310 28.76 5.52 -15.52
N THR A 311 28.25 6.59 -14.95
CA THR A 311 29.02 7.81 -14.65
C THR A 311 29.84 7.63 -13.38
N CYS A 312 31.08 8.10 -13.41
CA CYS A 312 31.95 8.13 -12.24
C CYS A 312 31.50 9.21 -11.25
N SER A 313 31.26 8.85 -10.01
CA SER A 313 30.82 9.77 -8.97
C SER A 313 31.92 10.75 -8.48
N VAL A 314 33.15 10.62 -8.99
CA VAL A 314 34.29 11.48 -8.65
C VAL A 314 34.59 12.48 -9.75
N CYS A 315 34.72 12.01 -11.00
CA CYS A 315 35.15 12.87 -12.12
C CYS A 315 34.11 13.09 -13.21
N GLY A 316 32.92 12.48 -13.11
CA GLY A 316 31.85 12.61 -14.09
C GLY A 316 32.05 11.84 -15.42
N ALA A 317 33.23 11.25 -15.66
CA ALA A 317 33.48 10.48 -16.88
C ALA A 317 32.77 9.10 -16.86
N ILE A 318 32.53 8.56 -18.05
CA ILE A 318 31.99 7.18 -18.17
C ILE A 318 33.05 6.18 -17.72
N GLY A 319 32.69 5.35 -16.74
CA GLY A 319 33.55 4.29 -16.21
C GLY A 319 33.09 2.91 -16.64
N LYS A 320 33.81 1.87 -16.22
CA LYS A 320 33.52 0.47 -16.50
C LYS A 320 32.83 -0.17 -15.29
N ARG A 321 31.64 -0.74 -15.53
CA ARG A 321 30.92 -1.55 -14.54
C ARG A 321 31.07 -3.04 -14.85
N ASP A 322 31.58 -3.79 -13.91
CA ASP A 322 31.57 -5.27 -13.95
C ASP A 322 30.82 -5.78 -12.69
N LYS A 323 29.58 -6.24 -12.92
CA LYS A 323 28.67 -6.69 -11.87
C LYS A 323 28.53 -5.65 -10.73
N HIS A 324 29.14 -5.94 -9.58
CA HIS A 324 29.12 -5.07 -8.39
C HIS A 324 30.34 -4.16 -8.27
N ARG A 325 31.30 -4.24 -9.20
CA ARG A 325 32.52 -3.41 -9.23
C ARG A 325 32.38 -2.29 -10.24
N PHE A 326 32.78 -1.10 -9.84
CA PHE A 326 32.91 0.06 -10.71
C PHE A 326 34.37 0.51 -10.70
N SER A 327 34.91 0.86 -11.88
CA SER A 327 36.23 1.43 -12.05
C SER A 327 36.22 2.53 -13.10
N CYS A 328 37.02 3.57 -12.87
CA CYS A 328 37.20 4.70 -13.76
C CYS A 328 38.69 4.98 -13.99
N SER A 329 39.02 5.63 -15.13
CA SER A 329 40.37 6.06 -15.46
C SER A 329 40.98 7.05 -14.45
N CYS A 330 40.13 7.81 -13.73
CA CYS A 330 40.57 8.69 -12.66
C CYS A 330 41.06 7.97 -11.39
N GLY A 331 41.07 6.62 -11.39
CA GLY A 331 41.45 5.81 -10.22
C GLY A 331 40.31 5.44 -9.28
N ASN A 332 39.11 5.98 -9.49
CA ASN A 332 37.96 5.63 -8.64
C ASN A 332 37.58 4.14 -8.81
N ARG A 333 37.63 3.40 -7.70
CA ARG A 333 37.23 1.98 -7.61
C ARG A 333 36.31 1.80 -6.40
N ARG A 334 35.04 1.41 -6.64
CA ARG A 334 34.07 1.19 -5.55
C ARG A 334 32.97 0.22 -5.94
N HIS A 335 32.08 -0.06 -5.03
CA HIS A 335 30.87 -0.82 -5.33
C HIS A 335 30.00 -0.05 -6.34
N ALA A 336 29.56 -0.70 -7.42
CA ALA A 336 28.85 -0.05 -8.51
C ALA A 336 27.55 0.64 -8.07
N ASP A 337 26.76 -0.02 -7.20
CA ASP A 337 25.49 0.55 -6.72
C ASP A 337 25.73 1.71 -5.72
N VAL A 338 26.87 1.70 -4.98
CA VAL A 338 27.28 2.86 -4.16
C VAL A 338 27.74 4.02 -5.06
N ASN A 339 28.46 3.75 -6.17
CA ASN A 339 28.79 4.79 -7.14
C ASN A 339 27.53 5.42 -7.73
N ALA A 340 26.53 4.59 -8.09
CA ALA A 340 25.23 5.07 -8.60
C ALA A 340 24.50 5.92 -7.56
N SER A 341 24.44 5.47 -6.31
CA SER A 341 23.76 6.22 -5.24
C SER A 341 24.42 7.59 -4.95
N VAL A 342 25.75 7.71 -5.07
CA VAL A 342 26.43 9.01 -4.97
C VAL A 342 26.07 9.92 -6.14
N ASN A 343 25.98 9.39 -7.36
CA ASN A 343 25.49 10.16 -8.52
C ASN A 343 24.04 10.62 -8.31
N ILE A 344 23.17 9.76 -7.80
CA ILE A 344 21.77 10.10 -7.46
C ILE A 344 21.71 11.25 -6.45
N ALA A 345 22.57 11.23 -5.42
CA ALA A 345 22.65 12.32 -4.44
C ALA A 345 23.07 13.65 -5.07
N GLY A 346 23.97 13.62 -6.06
CA GLY A 346 24.55 14.79 -6.74
C GLY A 346 23.69 15.37 -7.88
N PHE A 347 22.54 14.77 -8.26
CA PHE A 347 21.71 15.29 -9.31
C PHE A 347 21.21 16.71 -9.00
N ALA A 348 21.42 17.65 -9.93
CA ALA A 348 21.09 19.06 -9.73
C ALA A 348 19.61 19.36 -9.93
N GLU A 349 18.90 18.61 -10.80
CA GLU A 349 17.49 18.88 -11.15
C GLU A 349 16.59 17.70 -10.80
N PRO A 350 15.60 17.90 -9.89
CA PRO A 350 14.54 16.92 -9.66
C PRO A 350 13.57 16.87 -10.86
N ILE A 351 13.09 15.69 -11.24
CA ILE A 351 12.02 15.55 -12.21
C ILE A 351 10.67 15.80 -11.51
N GLY A 352 10.09 16.97 -11.77
CA GLY A 352 8.75 17.34 -11.31
C GLY A 352 8.65 17.70 -9.82
N PRO A 353 7.47 18.14 -9.37
CA PRO A 353 7.24 18.45 -7.97
C PRO A 353 7.50 17.19 -7.12
N ALA A 354 8.04 17.40 -5.92
CA ALA A 354 8.02 16.39 -4.88
C ALA A 354 6.61 15.79 -4.89
N ARG A 355 6.48 14.50 -5.16
CA ARG A 355 5.13 13.89 -5.15
C ARG A 355 4.57 14.19 -3.78
N ALA A 356 3.46 14.92 -3.76
CA ALA A 356 2.68 15.06 -2.54
C ALA A 356 2.55 13.66 -1.95
N ALA A 357 2.82 13.55 -0.66
CA ALA A 357 2.79 12.30 0.06
C ALA A 357 1.67 11.42 -0.49
N VAL A 358 2.02 10.20 -0.84
CA VAL A 358 1.00 9.21 -1.19
C VAL A 358 0.20 9.03 0.07
N SER A 359 -0.92 9.75 0.14
CA SER A 359 -1.91 9.54 1.17
C SER A 359 -2.22 8.05 1.14
N GLN A 360 -1.65 7.33 2.09
CA GLN A 360 -1.77 5.92 2.43
C GLN A 360 -1.77 4.96 1.22
N PRO A 361 -1.08 3.80 1.28
CA PRO A 361 -1.26 2.78 0.26
C PRO A 361 -2.77 2.55 0.18
N GLU A 362 -3.37 2.93 -0.96
CA GLU A 362 -4.72 2.49 -1.29
C GLU A 362 -4.70 0.99 -1.09
N PHE A 363 -5.30 0.52 0.00
CA PHE A 363 -5.52 -0.89 0.19
C PHE A 363 -6.29 -1.33 -1.05
N ALA A 364 -5.60 -2.03 -1.93
CA ALA A 364 -6.22 -2.59 -3.12
C ALA A 364 -7.42 -3.37 -2.62
N HIS A 365 -8.61 -2.85 -2.91
CA HIS A 365 -9.87 -3.47 -2.58
C HIS A 365 -9.94 -4.80 -3.30
N GLN A 366 -9.36 -5.86 -2.70
CA GLN A 366 -9.59 -7.23 -3.12
C GLN A 366 -10.99 -7.60 -2.63
N GLY A 367 -11.96 -7.37 -3.47
CA GLY A 367 -13.37 -7.62 -3.19
C GLY A 367 -14.31 -7.00 -4.22
N LEU A 368 -13.78 -6.30 -5.21
CA LEU A 368 -14.56 -5.88 -6.37
C LEU A 368 -14.46 -6.99 -7.44
N SER A 369 -15.46 -7.89 -7.49
CA SER A 369 -15.69 -8.69 -8.68
C SER A 369 -16.44 -7.82 -9.68
N LEU A 370 -15.84 -7.59 -10.84
CA LEU A 370 -16.57 -7.14 -12.02
C LEU A 370 -17.34 -8.35 -12.52
N VAL A 371 -18.66 -8.26 -12.56
CA VAL A 371 -19.55 -9.22 -13.23
C VAL A 371 -19.75 -8.78 -14.67
#